data_1b26aab265d7d8f5784a63c84f476769
#
_entry.id   1b26aab265d7d8f5784a63c84f476769
#
_cell.length_a   1.000
_cell.length_b   1.000
_cell.length_c   1.000
_cell.angle_alpha   90.00
_cell.angle_beta   90.00
_cell.angle_gamma   90.00
#
_symmetry.space_group_name_H-M   'P 1'
#
loop_
_entity.id
_entity.type
_entity.pdbx_description
1 polymer ?
#
loop_
_entity_poly.entity_id
_entity_poly.type
_entity_poly.pdbx_seq_one_letter_code
_entity_poly.pdbx_strand_id
1 'polypeptide(L)'
;MKLKSLLLLTTVLMLAACGGVDPNSPQGQRQTIFKQMLKVSENLGGMLRGRLPFKEQVFVEDAARLDQLTRTPWQHFPQVKEEGGETRAKDDVWQRQARFQALAREMEASTAALVAATTVRPLQSADLAAPMQRVEDSCKACHEEFRAF
;
A
#
# COMPACT_ATOMS: atom_id res chain seq x y z
N MET A 1 -24.41 -38.33 -32.02
CA MET A 1 -23.19 -38.20 -31.18
C MET A 1 -22.41 -36.92 -31.44
N LYS A 2 -22.53 -36.22 -32.54
CA LYS A 2 -21.76 -34.98 -32.85
C LYS A 2 -22.27 -33.72 -32.14
N LEU A 3 -23.55 -33.69 -31.75
CA LEU A 3 -24.16 -32.52 -31.07
C LEU A 3 -23.77 -32.37 -29.59
N LYS A 4 -23.51 -33.49 -28.89
CA LYS A 4 -23.10 -33.49 -27.47
C LYS A 4 -21.64 -33.02 -27.28
N SER A 5 -20.77 -33.28 -28.28
CA SER A 5 -19.37 -32.82 -28.27
C SER A 5 -19.22 -31.33 -28.53
N LEU A 6 -20.15 -30.74 -29.28
CA LEU A 6 -20.15 -29.29 -29.53
C LEU A 6 -20.57 -28.49 -28.32
N LEU A 7 -21.48 -29.03 -27.48
CA LEU A 7 -21.93 -28.37 -26.27
C LEU A 7 -20.86 -28.35 -25.17
N LEU A 8 -19.99 -29.35 -25.10
CA LEU A 8 -18.88 -29.41 -24.14
C LEU A 8 -17.75 -28.42 -24.45
N LEU A 9 -17.54 -28.12 -25.74
CA LEU A 9 -16.48 -27.20 -26.17
C LEU A 9 -16.82 -25.72 -25.90
N THR A 10 -18.10 -25.40 -25.92
CA THR A 10 -18.56 -24.01 -25.64
C THR A 10 -18.58 -23.66 -24.13
N THR A 11 -18.61 -24.64 -23.23
CA THR A 11 -18.63 -24.39 -21.78
C THR A 11 -17.26 -24.07 -21.20
N VAL A 12 -16.17 -24.43 -21.87
CA VAL A 12 -14.79 -24.19 -21.41
C VAL A 12 -14.32 -22.74 -21.69
N LEU A 13 -14.94 -22.02 -22.61
CA LEU A 13 -14.54 -20.66 -22.98
C LEU A 13 -15.09 -19.56 -22.05
N MET A 14 -15.97 -19.87 -21.12
CA MET A 14 -16.61 -18.88 -20.22
C MET A 14 -15.90 -18.69 -18.88
N LEU A 15 -14.75 -19.35 -18.63
CA LEU A 15 -14.04 -19.30 -17.35
C LEU A 15 -12.85 -18.31 -17.33
N ALA A 16 -12.63 -17.55 -18.41
CA ALA A 16 -11.50 -16.63 -18.53
C ALA A 16 -11.82 -15.15 -18.24
N ALA A 17 -12.98 -14.83 -17.65
CA ALA A 17 -13.40 -13.44 -17.38
C ALA A 17 -13.41 -13.08 -15.89
N CYS A 18 -12.44 -13.56 -15.11
CA CYS A 18 -12.04 -12.89 -13.86
C CYS A 18 -10.94 -11.89 -14.21
N GLY A 19 -11.32 -10.78 -14.82
CA GLY A 19 -10.44 -9.67 -15.15
C GLY A 19 -9.95 -8.99 -13.88
N GLY A 20 -8.94 -9.57 -13.22
CA GLY A 20 -8.16 -8.85 -12.21
C GLY A 20 -7.41 -7.70 -12.87
N VAL A 21 -7.03 -6.70 -12.08
CA VAL A 21 -6.18 -5.59 -12.55
C VAL A 21 -4.85 -6.18 -13.07
N ASP A 22 -4.45 -5.80 -14.29
CA ASP A 22 -3.14 -6.21 -14.83
C ASP A 22 -2.03 -5.79 -13.85
N PRO A 23 -1.23 -6.72 -13.33
CA PRO A 23 -0.17 -6.41 -12.37
C PRO A 23 0.92 -5.49 -12.94
N ASN A 24 1.07 -5.43 -14.26
CA ASN A 24 2.04 -4.57 -14.95
C ASN A 24 1.49 -3.18 -15.25
N SER A 25 0.17 -2.97 -15.14
CA SER A 25 -0.40 -1.63 -15.29
C SER A 25 0.03 -0.72 -14.14
N PRO A 26 0.05 0.61 -14.33
CA PRO A 26 0.30 1.56 -13.24
C PRO A 26 -0.60 1.29 -12.03
N GLN A 27 -1.88 0.98 -12.27
CA GLN A 27 -2.83 0.62 -11.22
C GLN A 27 -2.42 -0.65 -10.47
N GLY A 28 -2.02 -1.72 -11.18
CA GLY A 28 -1.59 -2.98 -10.56
C GLY A 28 -0.32 -2.80 -9.75
N GLN A 29 0.64 -2.03 -10.27
CA GLN A 29 1.89 -1.74 -9.58
C GLN A 29 1.65 -0.96 -8.27
N ARG A 30 0.89 0.16 -8.29
CA ARG A 30 0.60 0.91 -7.06
C ARG A 30 -0.19 0.09 -6.05
N GLN A 31 -1.15 -0.76 -6.49
CA GLN A 31 -1.88 -1.66 -5.60
C GLN A 31 -0.96 -2.68 -4.93
N THR A 32 -0.01 -3.24 -5.66
CA THR A 32 0.99 -4.18 -5.12
C THR A 32 1.87 -3.51 -4.08
N ILE A 33 2.35 -2.30 -4.36
CA ILE A 33 3.16 -1.52 -3.41
C ILE A 33 2.37 -1.23 -2.14
N PHE A 34 1.12 -0.74 -2.24
CA PHE A 34 0.28 -0.47 -1.07
C PHE A 34 -0.02 -1.72 -0.24
N LYS A 35 -0.20 -2.88 -0.86
CA LYS A 35 -0.34 -4.15 -0.13
C LYS A 35 0.93 -4.51 0.64
N GLN A 36 2.10 -4.27 0.07
CA GLN A 36 3.37 -4.48 0.75
C GLN A 36 3.55 -3.50 1.91
N MET A 37 3.26 -2.21 1.71
CA MET A 37 3.28 -1.20 2.78
C MET A 37 2.38 -1.60 3.94
N LEU A 38 1.13 -2.02 3.66
CA LEU A 38 0.19 -2.47 4.68
C LEU A 38 0.78 -3.64 5.49
N LYS A 39 1.29 -4.68 4.81
CA LYS A 39 1.86 -5.84 5.47
C LYS A 39 3.03 -5.48 6.41
N VAL A 40 3.93 -4.62 5.96
CA VAL A 40 5.07 -4.17 6.78
C VAL A 40 4.59 -3.32 7.95
N SER A 41 3.66 -2.40 7.72
CA SER A 41 3.07 -1.55 8.77
C SER A 41 2.33 -2.38 9.84
N GLU A 42 1.59 -3.42 9.43
CA GLU A 42 0.93 -4.35 10.35
C GLU A 42 1.92 -5.13 11.22
N ASN A 43 3.08 -5.52 10.66
CA ASN A 43 4.17 -6.15 11.40
C ASN A 43 4.73 -5.21 12.47
N LEU A 44 5.13 -4.00 12.07
CA LEU A 44 5.67 -2.98 12.96
C LEU A 44 4.68 -2.65 14.09
N GLY A 45 3.45 -2.31 13.74
CA GLY A 45 2.40 -2.04 14.71
C GLY A 45 2.02 -3.25 15.57
N GLY A 46 2.12 -4.46 15.03
CA GLY A 46 1.92 -5.71 15.75
C GLY A 46 2.96 -5.90 16.87
N MET A 47 4.23 -5.64 16.58
CA MET A 47 5.31 -5.70 17.57
C MET A 47 5.14 -4.64 18.67
N LEU A 48 4.78 -3.41 18.32
CA LEU A 48 4.61 -2.33 19.31
C LEU A 48 3.38 -2.51 20.20
N ARG A 49 2.32 -3.14 19.69
CA ARG A 49 1.08 -3.42 20.45
C ARG A 49 1.09 -4.80 21.14
N GLY A 50 2.22 -5.50 21.14
CA GLY A 50 2.37 -6.79 21.81
C GLY A 50 1.63 -7.95 21.17
N ARG A 51 1.09 -7.78 19.94
CA ARG A 51 0.47 -8.88 19.17
C ARG A 51 1.51 -9.81 18.55
N LEU A 52 2.70 -9.29 18.31
CA LEU A 52 3.88 -10.03 17.87
C LEU A 52 5.02 -9.80 18.85
N PRO A 53 5.93 -10.78 19.03
CA PRO A 53 7.14 -10.57 19.82
C PRO A 53 7.96 -9.42 19.24
N PHE A 54 8.39 -8.47 20.09
CA PHE A 54 9.28 -7.41 19.66
C PHE A 54 10.67 -7.98 19.35
N LYS A 55 11.11 -7.85 18.11
CA LYS A 55 12.44 -8.25 17.63
C LYS A 55 13.12 -7.04 17.03
N GLU A 56 14.10 -6.50 17.74
CA GLU A 56 14.78 -5.25 17.39
C GLU A 56 15.25 -5.22 15.93
N GLN A 57 16.00 -6.23 15.51
CA GLN A 57 16.54 -6.28 14.15
C GLN A 57 15.44 -6.29 13.08
N VAL A 58 14.39 -7.10 13.29
CA VAL A 58 13.26 -7.18 12.36
C VAL A 58 12.53 -5.85 12.29
N PHE A 59 12.37 -5.16 13.42
CA PHE A 59 11.73 -3.84 13.46
C PHE A 59 12.53 -2.82 12.65
N VAL A 60 13.85 -2.79 12.81
CA VAL A 60 14.74 -1.87 12.06
C VAL A 60 14.66 -2.14 10.56
N GLU A 61 14.74 -3.41 10.15
CA GLU A 61 14.64 -3.82 8.75
C GLU A 61 13.27 -3.46 8.14
N ASP A 62 12.19 -3.74 8.86
CA ASP A 62 10.83 -3.42 8.42
C ASP A 62 10.59 -1.91 8.35
N ALA A 63 11.12 -1.12 9.29
CA ALA A 63 11.03 0.35 9.24
C ALA A 63 11.74 0.90 7.99
N ALA A 64 12.96 0.45 7.71
CA ALA A 64 13.70 0.83 6.51
C ALA A 64 12.98 0.40 5.23
N ARG A 65 12.41 -0.81 5.22
CA ARG A 65 11.62 -1.31 4.09
C ARG A 65 10.36 -0.47 3.85
N LEU A 66 9.65 -0.09 4.91
CA LEU A 66 8.47 0.76 4.80
C LEU A 66 8.84 2.12 4.20
N ASP A 67 9.92 2.74 4.66
CA ASP A 67 10.41 4.02 4.12
C ASP A 67 10.77 3.92 2.63
N GLN A 68 11.39 2.84 2.19
CA GLN A 68 11.66 2.61 0.77
C GLN A 68 10.36 2.46 -0.04
N LEU A 69 9.41 1.66 0.46
CA LEU A 69 8.14 1.42 -0.23
C LEU A 69 7.31 2.70 -0.37
N THR A 70 7.29 3.58 0.63
CA THR A 70 6.49 4.81 0.60
C THR A 70 6.92 5.81 -0.46
N ARG A 71 8.13 5.69 -1.01
CA ARG A 71 8.65 6.57 -2.07
C ARG A 71 8.25 6.14 -3.49
N THR A 72 7.68 4.95 -3.65
CA THR A 72 7.53 4.33 -4.97
C THR A 72 6.12 4.36 -5.57
N PRO A 73 4.98 4.47 -4.84
CA PRO A 73 3.67 4.36 -5.46
C PRO A 73 3.26 5.58 -6.29
N TRP A 74 3.82 6.76 -6.01
CA TRP A 74 3.37 8.04 -6.55
C TRP A 74 3.60 8.15 -8.06
N GLN A 75 4.67 7.59 -8.58
CA GLN A 75 4.98 7.52 -10.01
C GLN A 75 3.97 6.67 -10.80
N HIS A 76 3.19 5.84 -10.13
CA HIS A 76 2.16 4.99 -10.73
C HIS A 76 0.75 5.63 -10.67
N PHE A 77 0.67 6.93 -10.40
CA PHE A 77 -0.51 7.76 -10.62
C PHE A 77 -0.26 8.64 -11.84
N PRO A 78 -0.72 8.24 -13.05
CA PRO A 78 -0.55 9.03 -14.26
C PRO A 78 -1.27 10.37 -14.11
N GLN A 79 -0.88 11.37 -14.91
CA GLN A 79 -1.47 12.71 -14.83
C GLN A 79 -2.95 12.74 -15.22
N VAL A 80 -3.38 11.78 -16.02
CA VAL A 80 -4.78 11.62 -16.42
C VAL A 80 -5.27 10.30 -15.82
N LYS A 81 -6.49 10.32 -15.29
CA LYS A 81 -7.13 9.11 -14.76
C LYS A 81 -7.20 8.03 -15.86
N GLU A 82 -6.77 6.82 -15.54
CA GLU A 82 -6.90 5.68 -16.44
C GLU A 82 -8.38 5.34 -16.63
N GLU A 83 -8.80 5.16 -17.86
CA GLU A 83 -10.13 4.66 -18.19
C GLU A 83 -10.17 3.14 -18.01
N GLY A 84 -11.18 2.67 -17.28
CA GLY A 84 -11.40 1.24 -17.03
C GLY A 84 -10.65 0.71 -15.82
N GLY A 85 -11.14 -0.41 -15.31
CA GLY A 85 -10.62 -1.07 -14.12
C GLY A 85 -11.21 -0.54 -12.80
N GLU A 86 -11.39 -1.47 -11.85
CA GLU A 86 -11.86 -1.12 -10.51
C GLU A 86 -10.72 -0.49 -9.69
N THR A 87 -10.75 0.82 -9.53
CA THR A 87 -9.86 1.54 -8.63
C THR A 87 -10.60 2.10 -7.43
N ARG A 88 -9.94 2.06 -6.26
CA ARG A 88 -10.43 2.77 -5.06
C ARG A 88 -9.88 4.19 -4.94
N ALA A 89 -9.07 4.66 -5.89
CA ALA A 89 -8.65 6.04 -5.95
C ALA A 89 -9.84 6.92 -6.37
N LYS A 90 -10.16 7.92 -5.55
CA LYS A 90 -11.17 8.93 -5.89
C LYS A 90 -10.67 9.84 -7.00
N ASP A 91 -11.56 10.48 -7.73
CA ASP A 91 -11.22 11.47 -8.77
C ASP A 91 -10.42 12.66 -8.24
N ASP A 92 -10.58 12.96 -6.95
CA ASP A 92 -9.84 13.99 -6.23
C ASP A 92 -8.30 13.81 -6.31
N VAL A 93 -7.79 12.59 -6.52
CA VAL A 93 -6.35 12.35 -6.76
C VAL A 93 -5.87 13.20 -7.96
N TRP A 94 -6.67 13.29 -9.01
CA TRP A 94 -6.33 14.02 -10.24
C TRP A 94 -6.77 15.47 -10.22
N GLN A 95 -7.85 15.80 -9.50
CA GLN A 95 -8.38 17.16 -9.39
C GLN A 95 -7.62 18.00 -8.36
N ARG A 96 -7.07 17.37 -7.30
CA ARG A 96 -6.40 18.03 -6.17
C ARG A 96 -4.96 17.57 -6.02
N GLN A 97 -4.22 17.51 -7.12
CA GLN A 97 -2.86 16.93 -7.16
C GLN A 97 -1.90 17.57 -6.17
N ALA A 98 -1.95 18.89 -5.98
CA ALA A 98 -1.07 19.56 -5.02
C ALA A 98 -1.29 19.02 -3.58
N ARG A 99 -2.54 18.79 -3.18
CA ARG A 99 -2.89 18.21 -1.87
C ARG A 99 -2.48 16.74 -1.78
N PHE A 100 -2.74 15.96 -2.84
CA PHE A 100 -2.32 14.57 -2.92
C PHE A 100 -0.80 14.42 -2.74
N GLN A 101 -0.02 15.21 -3.45
CA GLN A 101 1.44 15.22 -3.35
C GLN A 101 1.93 15.73 -1.98
N ALA A 102 1.22 16.67 -1.34
CA ALA A 102 1.55 17.13 0.00
C ALA A 102 1.43 15.96 1.01
N LEU A 103 0.32 15.21 0.97
CA LEU A 103 0.13 14.03 1.83
C LEU A 103 1.12 12.90 1.53
N ALA A 104 1.51 12.73 0.27
CA ALA A 104 2.58 11.78 -0.09
C ALA A 104 3.90 12.15 0.59
N ARG A 105 4.30 13.44 0.55
CA ARG A 105 5.52 13.92 1.24
C ARG A 105 5.42 13.81 2.76
N GLU A 106 4.25 14.06 3.35
CA GLU A 106 4.01 13.87 4.79
C GLU A 106 4.20 12.41 5.19
N MET A 107 3.73 11.47 4.37
CA MET A 107 3.94 10.03 4.56
C MET A 107 5.44 9.68 4.50
N GLU A 108 6.16 10.13 3.47
CA GLU A 108 7.60 9.90 3.33
C GLU A 108 8.38 10.50 4.51
N ALA A 109 8.01 11.69 4.99
CA ALA A 109 8.63 12.30 6.15
C ALA A 109 8.36 11.51 7.44
N SER A 110 7.15 10.97 7.61
CA SER A 110 6.81 10.18 8.80
C SER A 110 7.56 8.85 8.84
N THR A 111 7.75 8.18 7.70
CA THR A 111 8.53 6.93 7.63
C THR A 111 10.02 7.17 7.81
N ALA A 112 10.56 8.26 7.26
CA ALA A 112 11.94 8.67 7.52
C ALA A 112 12.19 8.97 9.00
N ALA A 113 11.24 9.62 9.67
CA ALA A 113 11.32 9.87 11.12
C ALA A 113 11.25 8.56 11.93
N LEU A 114 10.46 7.58 11.51
CA LEU A 114 10.45 6.24 12.13
C LEU A 114 11.82 5.57 11.98
N VAL A 115 12.42 5.59 10.79
CA VAL A 115 13.78 5.05 10.57
C VAL A 115 14.80 5.76 11.47
N ALA A 116 14.75 7.09 11.55
CA ALA A 116 15.65 7.84 12.42
C ALA A 116 15.50 7.44 13.91
N ALA A 117 14.26 7.19 14.37
CA ALA A 117 14.02 6.73 15.73
C ALA A 117 14.65 5.34 16.01
N THR A 118 14.83 4.51 14.98
CA THR A 118 15.48 3.19 15.14
C THR A 118 17.01 3.26 15.28
N THR A 119 17.62 4.41 15.21
CA THR A 119 19.09 4.55 15.37
C THR A 119 19.54 4.70 16.82
N VAL A 120 18.62 5.04 17.73
CA VAL A 120 18.91 5.21 19.18
C VAL A 120 19.11 3.84 19.83
N ARG A 121 20.12 3.73 20.72
CA ARG A 121 20.43 2.47 21.42
C ARG A 121 20.48 2.68 22.96
N PRO A 122 20.01 1.72 23.76
CA PRO A 122 19.26 0.53 23.34
C PRO A 122 17.91 0.88 22.77
N LEU A 123 17.42 0.10 21.77
CA LEU A 123 16.14 0.35 21.14
C LEU A 123 15.00 -0.06 22.07
N GLN A 124 14.18 0.87 22.50
CA GLN A 124 13.02 0.63 23.33
C GLN A 124 11.73 0.72 22.50
N SER A 125 10.86 -0.29 22.62
CA SER A 125 9.58 -0.27 21.89
C SER A 125 8.70 0.94 22.27
N ALA A 126 8.81 1.43 23.51
CA ALA A 126 8.08 2.62 23.95
C ALA A 126 8.47 3.89 23.18
N ASP A 127 9.75 4.04 22.81
CA ASP A 127 10.25 5.21 22.08
C ASP A 127 9.80 5.21 20.60
N LEU A 128 9.42 4.04 20.09
CA LEU A 128 8.96 3.85 18.72
C LEU A 128 7.46 4.04 18.53
N ALA A 129 6.68 4.03 19.62
CA ALA A 129 5.22 4.12 19.57
C ALA A 129 4.75 5.43 18.90
N ALA A 130 5.28 6.56 19.34
CA ALA A 130 4.91 7.88 18.80
C ALA A 130 5.37 8.07 17.33
N PRO A 131 6.60 7.71 16.92
CA PRO A 131 6.97 7.69 15.49
C PRO A 131 6.05 6.81 14.64
N MET A 132 5.72 5.59 15.09
CA MET A 132 4.83 4.69 14.36
C MET A 132 3.40 5.24 14.27
N GLN A 133 2.89 5.86 15.33
CA GLN A 133 1.57 6.50 15.30
C GLN A 133 1.51 7.59 14.23
N ARG A 134 2.56 8.40 14.05
CA ARG A 134 2.60 9.41 12.96
C ARG A 134 2.55 8.78 11.57
N VAL A 135 3.16 7.62 11.38
CA VAL A 135 3.05 6.86 10.12
C VAL A 135 1.59 6.42 9.91
N GLU A 136 0.96 5.84 10.92
CA GLU A 136 -0.44 5.39 10.83
C GLU A 136 -1.40 6.56 10.56
N ASP A 137 -1.19 7.70 11.20
CA ASP A 137 -1.98 8.92 11.01
C ASP A 137 -1.83 9.49 9.58
N SER A 138 -0.63 9.47 9.02
CA SER A 138 -0.40 9.91 7.63
C SER A 138 -1.05 8.98 6.61
N CYS A 139 -1.04 7.66 6.84
CA CYS A 139 -1.78 6.69 6.04
C CYS A 139 -3.28 7.00 6.06
N LYS A 140 -3.82 7.22 7.27
CA LYS A 140 -5.23 7.52 7.48
C LYS A 140 -5.65 8.81 6.80
N ALA A 141 -4.92 9.90 6.99
CA ALA A 141 -5.22 11.20 6.40
C ALA A 141 -5.32 11.14 4.87
N CYS A 142 -4.38 10.46 4.21
CA CYS A 142 -4.42 10.27 2.76
C CYS A 142 -5.63 9.43 2.33
N HIS A 143 -5.93 8.34 3.03
CA HIS A 143 -7.04 7.46 2.69
C HIS A 143 -8.41 8.13 2.88
N GLU A 144 -8.60 8.95 3.89
CA GLU A 144 -9.85 9.69 4.13
C GLU A 144 -10.16 10.64 2.97
N GLU A 145 -9.15 11.33 2.43
CA GLU A 145 -9.34 12.26 1.33
C GLU A 145 -9.45 11.56 -0.04
N PHE A 146 -8.59 10.58 -0.33
CA PHE A 146 -8.31 10.12 -1.69
C PHE A 146 -8.70 8.67 -1.97
N ARG A 147 -9.18 7.90 -0.98
CA ARG A 147 -9.58 6.50 -1.17
C ARG A 147 -11.07 6.30 -0.94
N ALA A 148 -11.75 5.60 -1.87
CA ALA A 148 -13.11 5.10 -1.66
C ALA A 148 -13.09 3.83 -0.78
N PHE A 149 -14.11 3.68 0.06
CA PHE A 149 -14.30 2.53 0.96
C PHE A 149 -15.19 1.46 0.34
#